data_6fe40a60dff93a72fb42d78c2f3ded58
#
_entry.id   6fe40a60dff93a72fb42d78c2f3ded58
#
_cell.length_a   1.000
_cell.length_b   1.000
_cell.length_c   1.000
_cell.angle_alpha   90.00
_cell.angle_beta   90.00
_cell.angle_gamma   90.00
#
_symmetry.space_group_name_H-M   'P 1'
#
loop_
_entity.id
_entity.type
_entity.pdbx_description
1 polymer ?
#
loop_
_entity_poly.entity_id
_entity_poly.type
_entity_poly.pdbx_seq_one_letter_code
_entity_poly.pdbx_strand_id
1 'polypeptide(L)'
;MNDQPGGTDTVTLCAAALAQAELRRRPIQPLTERFPELSLLDAYRIQQANILRRTKQGERIVGHKVGLTAKAMQDLFGVRDPDYGHLLNTMVHDADQALDLSELIDPQIEVEPAFILAKRLIGPNIGIDEVLSATDYVCVCFEVIDSRIEDWRIKIEDTVADNGSSARVLQPAPAISAADTSAVKSGLVRLDFRISAV
;
A
#
# COMPACT_ATOMS: atom_id res chain seq x y z
N MET A 1 -27.97 22.26 7.29
CA MET A 1 -26.58 22.06 7.73
C MET A 1 -26.66 21.23 9.00
N ASN A 2 -26.54 19.93 8.84
CA ASN A 2 -26.44 18.99 9.97
C ASN A 2 -24.99 18.55 10.04
N ASP A 3 -24.20 19.21 10.87
CA ASP A 3 -22.95 18.65 11.37
C ASP A 3 -23.31 17.47 12.26
N GLN A 4 -23.20 16.27 11.70
CA GLN A 4 -23.30 15.03 12.48
C GLN A 4 -21.98 14.83 13.22
N PRO A 5 -21.95 14.82 14.55
CA PRO A 5 -20.72 14.61 15.33
C PRO A 5 -20.20 13.14 15.26
N GLY A 6 -20.79 12.30 14.44
CA GLY A 6 -20.39 10.89 14.29
C GLY A 6 -19.12 10.63 13.48
N GLY A 7 -18.82 11.44 12.45
CA GLY A 7 -17.78 11.11 11.49
C GLY A 7 -16.34 11.18 12.03
N THR A 8 -16.00 12.20 12.81
CA THR A 8 -14.63 12.38 13.32
C THR A 8 -14.28 11.37 14.42
N ASP A 9 -15.24 11.00 15.24
CA ASP A 9 -15.05 10.01 16.32
C ASP A 9 -14.85 8.60 15.75
N THR A 10 -15.67 8.20 14.76
CA THR A 10 -15.54 6.89 14.09
C THR A 10 -14.18 6.75 13.38
N VAL A 11 -13.73 7.78 12.66
CA VAL A 11 -12.42 7.79 12.00
C VAL A 11 -11.30 7.58 13.01
N THR A 12 -11.35 8.31 14.13
CA THR A 12 -10.34 8.21 15.20
C THR A 12 -10.34 6.82 15.85
N LEU A 13 -11.51 6.27 16.14
CA LEU A 13 -11.66 4.94 16.74
C LEU A 13 -11.12 3.84 15.80
N CYS A 14 -11.47 3.88 14.51
CA CYS A 14 -11.00 2.92 13.51
C CYS A 14 -9.48 3.02 13.30
N ALA A 15 -8.93 4.23 13.20
CA ALA A 15 -7.50 4.43 13.07
C ALA A 15 -6.74 3.86 14.28
N ALA A 16 -7.23 4.12 15.48
CA ALA A 16 -6.63 3.57 16.70
C ALA A 16 -6.73 2.04 16.75
N ALA A 17 -7.86 1.46 16.31
CA ALA A 17 -8.05 0.02 16.29
C ALA A 17 -7.06 -0.68 15.36
N LEU A 18 -6.89 -0.20 14.12
CA LEU A 18 -5.91 -0.72 13.17
C LEU A 18 -4.47 -0.59 13.70
N ALA A 19 -4.13 0.58 14.27
CA ALA A 19 -2.81 0.78 14.86
C ALA A 19 -2.51 -0.19 16.02
N GLN A 20 -3.52 -0.50 16.83
CA GLN A 20 -3.38 -1.49 17.91
C GLN A 20 -3.32 -2.92 17.39
N ALA A 21 -4.03 -3.25 16.31
CA ALA A 21 -3.96 -4.55 15.65
C ALA A 21 -2.53 -4.82 15.16
N GLU A 22 -1.93 -3.84 14.45
CA GLU A 22 -0.54 -3.90 13.99
C GLU A 22 0.44 -4.09 15.16
N LEU A 23 0.36 -3.22 16.18
CA LEU A 23 1.27 -3.26 17.34
C LEU A 23 1.18 -4.59 18.11
N ARG A 24 -0.01 -5.13 18.25
CA ARG A 24 -0.26 -6.36 19.02
C ARG A 24 -0.16 -7.63 18.18
N ARG A 25 -0.03 -7.49 16.85
CA ARG A 25 -0.07 -8.61 15.89
C ARG A 25 -1.33 -9.47 16.08
N ARG A 26 -2.45 -8.80 16.27
CA ARG A 26 -3.75 -9.43 16.47
C ARG A 26 -4.77 -8.71 15.58
N PRO A 27 -5.30 -9.41 14.57
CA PRO A 27 -6.24 -8.81 13.66
C PRO A 27 -7.54 -8.45 14.38
N ILE A 28 -8.30 -7.57 13.77
CA ILE A 28 -9.61 -7.12 14.25
C ILE A 28 -10.70 -7.52 13.25
N GLN A 29 -11.93 -7.51 13.69
CA GLN A 29 -13.07 -7.67 12.80
C GLN A 29 -13.11 -6.56 11.74
N PRO A 30 -13.68 -6.83 10.55
CA PRO A 30 -13.83 -5.81 9.51
C PRO A 30 -14.46 -4.53 10.06
N LEU A 31 -13.87 -3.40 9.69
CA LEU A 31 -14.42 -2.08 10.07
C LEU A 31 -15.82 -1.91 9.47
N THR A 32 -16.02 -2.39 8.25
CA THR A 32 -17.31 -2.33 7.53
C THR A 32 -18.40 -3.19 8.16
N GLU A 33 -18.08 -4.20 8.95
CA GLU A 33 -19.05 -4.96 9.74
C GLU A 33 -19.47 -4.17 10.99
N ARG A 34 -18.51 -3.52 11.64
CA ARG A 34 -18.75 -2.71 12.84
C ARG A 34 -19.37 -1.35 12.53
N PHE A 35 -19.02 -0.77 11.37
CA PHE A 35 -19.49 0.54 10.91
C PHE A 35 -19.97 0.43 9.45
N PRO A 36 -21.18 -0.08 9.21
CA PRO A 36 -21.68 -0.33 7.84
C PRO A 36 -21.80 0.90 6.95
N GLU A 37 -21.91 2.09 7.56
CA GLU A 37 -21.96 3.37 6.83
C GLU A 37 -20.56 3.92 6.49
N LEU A 38 -19.47 3.23 6.80
CA LEU A 38 -18.13 3.70 6.53
C LEU A 38 -17.95 3.95 5.03
N SER A 39 -17.71 5.20 4.65
CA SER A 39 -17.49 5.57 3.26
C SER A 39 -16.02 5.39 2.87
N LEU A 40 -15.77 5.29 1.55
CA LEU A 40 -14.40 5.27 1.02
C LEU A 40 -13.61 6.53 1.41
N LEU A 41 -14.28 7.67 1.51
CA LEU A 41 -13.65 8.91 1.99
C LEU A 41 -13.22 8.79 3.46
N ASP A 42 -14.04 8.16 4.30
CA ASP A 42 -13.68 7.94 5.70
C ASP A 42 -12.54 6.92 5.82
N ALA A 43 -12.51 5.91 4.96
CA ALA A 43 -11.40 4.97 4.88
C ALA A 43 -10.06 5.68 4.59
N TYR A 44 -10.02 6.58 3.62
CA TYR A 44 -8.83 7.42 3.37
C TYR A 44 -8.50 8.34 4.56
N ARG A 45 -9.48 8.88 5.27
CA ARG A 45 -9.24 9.67 6.49
C ARG A 45 -8.63 8.82 7.61
N ILE A 46 -9.06 7.58 7.77
CA ILE A 46 -8.49 6.61 8.72
C ILE A 46 -7.03 6.31 8.34
N GLN A 47 -6.78 6.00 7.07
CA GLN A 47 -5.42 5.80 6.55
C GLN A 47 -4.53 7.01 6.87
N GLN A 48 -4.97 8.22 6.49
CA GLN A 48 -4.23 9.46 6.73
C GLN A 48 -3.95 9.70 8.21
N ALA A 49 -4.91 9.41 9.10
CA ALA A 49 -4.72 9.56 10.55
C ALA A 49 -3.57 8.67 11.06
N ASN A 50 -3.49 7.42 10.61
CA ASN A 50 -2.41 6.51 10.97
C ASN A 50 -1.06 6.92 10.35
N ILE A 51 -1.03 7.33 9.09
CA ILE A 51 0.19 7.84 8.45
C ILE A 51 0.69 9.11 9.16
N LEU A 52 -0.21 10.04 9.50
CA LEU A 52 0.15 11.25 10.25
C LEU A 52 0.69 10.92 11.65
N ARG A 53 0.13 9.92 12.33
CA ARG A 53 0.65 9.44 13.62
C ARG A 53 2.09 8.94 13.47
N ARG A 54 2.36 8.09 12.48
CA ARG A 54 3.69 7.50 12.22
C ARG A 54 4.70 8.57 11.81
N THR A 55 4.31 9.52 10.97
CA THR A 55 5.21 10.63 10.56
C THR A 55 5.53 11.59 11.72
N LYS A 56 4.60 11.82 12.65
CA LYS A 56 4.88 12.54 13.90
C LYS A 56 5.85 11.81 14.83
N GLN A 57 5.98 10.49 14.67
CA GLN A 57 6.97 9.67 15.39
C GLN A 57 8.33 9.58 14.69
N GLY A 58 8.51 10.32 13.59
CA GLY A 58 9.79 10.42 12.87
C GLY A 58 9.88 9.58 11.60
N GLU A 59 8.86 8.80 11.25
CA GLU A 59 8.84 8.09 9.98
C GLU A 59 8.61 9.07 8.80
N ARG A 60 9.03 8.68 7.61
CA ARG A 60 8.91 9.51 6.40
C ARG A 60 8.21 8.73 5.30
N ILE A 61 7.29 9.36 4.60
CA ILE A 61 6.73 8.82 3.35
C ILE A 61 7.85 8.83 2.30
N VAL A 62 8.14 7.67 1.73
CA VAL A 62 9.17 7.48 0.70
C VAL A 62 8.59 7.03 -0.63
N GLY A 63 7.33 6.64 -0.66
CA GLY A 63 6.65 6.20 -1.87
C GLY A 63 5.17 5.90 -1.62
N HIS A 64 4.56 5.32 -2.65
CA HIS A 64 3.17 4.87 -2.62
C HIS A 64 3.05 3.53 -3.34
N LYS A 65 2.19 2.65 -2.83
CA LYS A 65 1.71 1.50 -3.56
C LYS A 65 0.39 1.84 -4.28
N VAL A 66 0.11 1.18 -5.37
CA VAL A 66 -1.15 1.31 -6.10
C VAL A 66 -1.78 -0.07 -6.19
N GLY A 67 -2.90 -0.28 -5.53
CA GLY A 67 -3.66 -1.53 -5.56
C GLY A 67 -4.79 -1.50 -6.58
N LEU A 68 -5.40 -2.66 -6.82
CA LEU A 68 -6.55 -2.85 -7.72
C LEU A 68 -6.28 -2.34 -9.15
N THR A 69 -5.06 -2.55 -9.66
CA THR A 69 -4.67 -2.13 -11.00
C THR A 69 -5.29 -2.99 -12.11
N ALA A 70 -5.64 -4.25 -11.80
CA ALA A 70 -6.26 -5.16 -12.75
C ALA A 70 -7.78 -5.01 -12.78
N LYS A 71 -8.37 -4.95 -13.98
CA LYS A 71 -9.83 -4.84 -14.17
C LYS A 71 -10.60 -5.95 -13.44
N ALA A 72 -10.08 -7.18 -13.44
CA ALA A 72 -10.71 -8.31 -12.76
C ALA A 72 -10.83 -8.08 -11.24
N MET A 73 -9.82 -7.46 -10.63
CA MET A 73 -9.83 -7.12 -9.21
C MET A 73 -10.77 -5.96 -8.92
N GLN A 74 -10.80 -4.94 -9.78
CA GLN A 74 -11.77 -3.84 -9.68
C GLN A 74 -13.21 -4.36 -9.74
N ASP A 75 -13.50 -5.28 -10.64
CA ASP A 75 -14.82 -5.88 -10.78
C ASP A 75 -15.19 -6.74 -9.54
N LEU A 76 -14.22 -7.46 -8.97
CA LEU A 76 -14.42 -8.24 -7.74
C LEU A 76 -14.79 -7.34 -6.54
N PHE A 77 -14.12 -6.20 -6.39
CA PHE A 77 -14.39 -5.23 -5.31
C PHE A 77 -15.51 -4.24 -5.65
N GLY A 78 -16.07 -4.28 -6.88
CA GLY A 78 -17.14 -3.38 -7.32
C GLY A 78 -16.70 -1.93 -7.48
N VAL A 79 -15.39 -1.70 -7.71
CA VAL A 79 -14.81 -0.35 -7.88
C VAL A 79 -14.43 -0.08 -9.33
N ARG A 80 -14.16 1.19 -9.66
CA ARG A 80 -13.77 1.61 -11.02
C ARG A 80 -12.35 2.13 -11.10
N ASP A 81 -11.82 2.55 -9.97
CA ASP A 81 -10.51 3.19 -9.87
C ASP A 81 -9.59 2.37 -8.97
N PRO A 82 -8.27 2.40 -9.22
CA PRO A 82 -7.27 1.86 -8.30
C PRO A 82 -7.34 2.54 -6.94
N ASP A 83 -6.92 1.83 -5.90
CA ASP A 83 -6.64 2.39 -4.59
C ASP A 83 -5.15 2.71 -4.43
N TYR A 84 -4.78 3.35 -3.33
CA TYR A 84 -3.37 3.57 -3.00
C TYR A 84 -3.11 3.50 -1.49
N GLY A 85 -1.86 3.14 -1.17
CA GLY A 85 -1.32 3.20 0.18
C GLY A 85 -0.01 3.99 0.22
N HIS A 86 0.41 4.38 1.41
CA HIS A 86 1.67 5.08 1.65
C HIS A 86 2.76 4.09 2.04
N LEU A 87 3.94 4.22 1.46
CA LEU A 87 5.13 3.51 1.86
C LEU A 87 5.99 4.40 2.75
N LEU A 88 6.28 3.92 3.95
CA LEU A 88 7.14 4.61 4.91
C LEU A 88 8.56 4.04 4.83
N ASN A 89 9.54 4.83 5.20
CA ASN A 89 10.95 4.42 5.15
C ASN A 89 11.26 3.17 5.99
N THR A 90 10.47 2.90 7.02
CA THR A 90 10.58 1.69 7.86
C THR A 90 9.97 0.44 7.23
N MET A 91 9.23 0.60 6.14
CA MET A 91 8.61 -0.50 5.40
C MET A 91 9.48 -1.00 4.23
N VAL A 92 10.47 -0.20 3.79
CA VAL A 92 11.32 -0.53 2.63
C VAL A 92 12.60 -1.19 3.12
N HIS A 93 12.89 -2.37 2.59
CA HIS A 93 14.05 -3.20 2.91
C HIS A 93 14.79 -3.58 1.63
N ASP A 94 16.07 -3.88 1.75
CA ASP A 94 16.85 -4.45 0.65
C ASP A 94 16.39 -5.90 0.39
N ALA A 95 16.32 -6.30 -0.88
CA ALA A 95 15.80 -7.62 -1.26
C ALA A 95 16.68 -8.81 -0.84
N ASP A 96 17.92 -8.56 -0.42
CA ASP A 96 18.85 -9.55 0.13
C ASP A 96 18.71 -9.74 1.65
N GLN A 97 17.87 -8.94 2.31
CA GLN A 97 17.61 -9.03 3.73
C GLN A 97 16.49 -10.03 4.02
N ALA A 98 16.69 -10.83 5.07
CA ALA A 98 15.62 -11.68 5.60
C ALA A 98 14.62 -10.82 6.38
N LEU A 99 13.32 -11.06 6.14
CA LEU A 99 12.26 -10.46 6.93
C LEU A 99 11.89 -11.36 8.11
N ASP A 100 11.73 -10.75 9.28
CA ASP A 100 11.15 -11.44 10.43
C ASP A 100 9.61 -11.45 10.31
N LEU A 101 9.07 -12.57 9.86
CA LEU A 101 7.62 -12.73 9.72
C LEU A 101 6.89 -12.78 11.07
N SER A 102 7.59 -12.96 12.20
CA SER A 102 6.98 -12.92 13.52
C SER A 102 6.47 -11.53 13.91
N GLU A 103 6.86 -10.50 13.17
CA GLU A 103 6.35 -9.13 13.30
C GLU A 103 5.03 -8.88 12.57
N LEU A 104 4.56 -9.85 11.79
CA LEU A 104 3.37 -9.76 10.94
C LEU A 104 2.24 -10.64 11.49
N ILE A 105 1.04 -10.51 10.92
CA ILE A 105 -0.19 -11.21 11.35
C ILE A 105 -0.42 -12.43 10.46
N ASP A 106 -0.71 -12.20 9.18
CA ASP A 106 -0.99 -13.21 8.16
C ASP A 106 -0.49 -12.72 6.79
N PRO A 107 0.86 -12.64 6.62
CA PRO A 107 1.46 -12.00 5.47
C PRO A 107 1.28 -12.80 4.18
N GLN A 108 1.05 -12.06 3.09
CA GLN A 108 1.06 -12.56 1.72
C GLN A 108 2.09 -11.77 0.91
N ILE A 109 2.54 -12.35 -0.22
CA ILE A 109 3.56 -11.74 -1.07
C ILE A 109 2.97 -11.46 -2.45
N GLU A 110 3.15 -10.24 -2.92
CA GLU A 110 2.84 -9.80 -4.26
C GLU A 110 4.11 -9.42 -5.01
N VAL A 111 4.09 -9.58 -6.34
CA VAL A 111 5.21 -9.20 -7.22
C VAL A 111 4.77 -7.98 -8.02
N GLU A 112 5.46 -6.84 -7.81
CA GLU A 112 5.03 -5.56 -8.32
C GLU A 112 6.15 -4.81 -9.08
N PRO A 113 5.84 -4.11 -10.19
CA PRO A 113 6.78 -3.19 -10.80
C PRO A 113 6.89 -1.92 -9.94
N ALA A 114 8.11 -1.54 -9.58
CA ALA A 114 8.39 -0.31 -8.86
C ALA A 114 9.08 0.72 -9.77
N PHE A 115 8.51 1.91 -9.86
CA PHE A 115 9.08 3.06 -10.55
C PHE A 115 9.85 3.91 -9.54
N ILE A 116 11.16 3.91 -9.64
CA ILE A 116 12.03 4.70 -8.75
C ILE A 116 12.22 6.07 -9.38
N LEU A 117 11.75 7.11 -8.68
CA LEU A 117 11.71 8.46 -9.21
C LEU A 117 13.00 9.23 -8.86
N ALA A 118 13.63 9.83 -9.86
CA ALA A 118 14.71 10.82 -9.70
C ALA A 118 14.18 12.21 -9.38
N LYS A 119 12.91 12.49 -9.69
CA LYS A 119 12.29 13.80 -9.51
C LYS A 119 10.95 13.66 -8.81
N ARG A 120 10.63 14.62 -7.97
CA ARG A 120 9.33 14.70 -7.32
C ARG A 120 8.23 15.01 -8.35
N LEU A 121 7.15 14.25 -8.31
CA LEU A 121 5.93 14.55 -9.05
C LEU A 121 4.94 15.28 -8.14
N ILE A 122 4.31 16.33 -8.66
CA ILE A 122 3.31 17.13 -7.92
C ILE A 122 2.12 17.34 -8.85
N GLY A 123 0.97 16.73 -8.48
CA GLY A 123 -0.28 16.89 -9.21
C GLY A 123 -0.99 18.23 -8.98
N PRO A 124 -2.16 18.46 -9.56
CA PRO A 124 -2.93 17.50 -10.37
C PRO A 124 -2.48 17.40 -11.83
N ASN A 125 -3.10 16.45 -12.56
CA ASN A 125 -2.92 16.26 -14.01
C ASN A 125 -1.53 15.76 -14.43
N ILE A 126 -0.92 14.89 -13.62
CA ILE A 126 0.31 14.18 -14.00
C ILE A 126 -0.05 13.11 -15.04
N GLY A 127 0.54 13.21 -16.23
CA GLY A 127 0.38 12.23 -17.31
C GLY A 127 1.49 11.17 -17.32
N ILE A 128 1.38 10.24 -18.27
CA ILE A 128 2.35 9.15 -18.43
C ILE A 128 3.74 9.69 -18.75
N ASP A 129 3.83 10.71 -19.61
CA ASP A 129 5.12 11.27 -20.03
C ASP A 129 5.86 11.94 -18.86
N GLU A 130 5.14 12.62 -17.95
CA GLU A 130 5.71 13.20 -16.74
C GLU A 130 6.23 12.10 -15.80
N VAL A 131 5.47 11.01 -15.61
CA VAL A 131 5.91 9.88 -14.79
C VAL A 131 7.16 9.25 -15.38
N LEU A 132 7.18 8.95 -16.68
CA LEU A 132 8.33 8.37 -17.36
C LEU A 132 9.57 9.29 -17.30
N SER A 133 9.39 10.60 -17.49
CA SER A 133 10.50 11.58 -17.43
C SER A 133 11.04 11.80 -16.01
N ALA A 134 10.24 11.50 -15.00
CA ALA A 134 10.65 11.57 -13.60
C ALA A 134 11.28 10.25 -13.09
N THR A 135 11.10 9.16 -13.83
CA THR A 135 11.61 7.84 -13.43
C THR A 135 13.11 7.72 -13.72
N ASP A 136 13.87 7.30 -12.73
CA ASP A 136 15.29 6.97 -12.86
C ASP A 136 15.45 5.55 -13.41
N TYR A 137 14.81 4.59 -12.76
CA TYR A 137 14.77 3.21 -13.22
C TYR A 137 13.50 2.51 -12.77
N VAL A 138 13.24 1.35 -13.36
CA VAL A 138 12.16 0.43 -12.97
C VAL A 138 12.78 -0.85 -12.46
N CYS A 139 12.30 -1.36 -11.35
CA CYS A 139 12.64 -2.67 -10.85
C CYS A 139 11.38 -3.47 -10.54
N VAL A 140 11.55 -4.76 -10.28
CA VAL A 140 10.49 -5.57 -9.70
C VAL A 140 10.79 -5.71 -8.22
N CYS A 141 9.80 -5.42 -7.40
CA CYS A 141 9.87 -5.59 -5.95
C CYS A 141 8.92 -6.68 -5.49
N PHE A 142 9.14 -7.16 -4.29
CA PHE A 142 8.14 -7.93 -3.56
C PHE A 142 7.44 -7.00 -2.58
N GLU A 143 6.13 -6.88 -2.71
CA GLU A 143 5.32 -6.29 -1.66
C GLU A 143 4.85 -7.39 -0.71
N VAL A 144 5.09 -7.21 0.58
CA VAL A 144 4.50 -8.03 1.62
C VAL A 144 3.29 -7.27 2.15
N ILE A 145 2.13 -7.80 1.84
CA ILE A 145 0.86 -7.32 2.36
C ILE A 145 0.50 -8.12 3.62
N ASP A 146 -0.08 -7.44 4.61
CA ASP A 146 -0.43 -8.04 5.90
C ASP A 146 -1.67 -7.33 6.44
N SER A 147 -2.83 -7.96 6.33
CA SER A 147 -4.08 -7.33 6.75
C SER A 147 -4.20 -7.28 8.27
N ARG A 148 -4.52 -6.08 8.81
CA ARG A 148 -4.92 -5.92 10.20
C ARG A 148 -6.38 -6.35 10.45
N ILE A 149 -7.05 -6.83 9.40
CA ILE A 149 -8.42 -7.38 9.44
C ILE A 149 -8.33 -8.91 9.42
N GLU A 150 -9.11 -9.58 10.27
CA GLU A 150 -9.08 -11.03 10.43
C GLU A 150 -9.53 -11.76 9.14
N ASP A 151 -8.86 -12.87 8.84
CA ASP A 151 -9.20 -13.80 7.77
C ASP A 151 -9.28 -13.17 6.37
N TRP A 152 -8.66 -12.00 6.16
CA TRP A 152 -8.73 -11.23 4.91
C TRP A 152 -10.17 -10.93 4.46
N ARG A 153 -11.12 -10.86 5.41
CA ARG A 153 -12.53 -10.53 5.14
C ARG A 153 -12.70 -9.03 4.92
N ILE A 154 -12.12 -8.52 3.85
CA ILE A 154 -12.03 -7.09 3.54
C ILE A 154 -13.00 -6.67 2.43
N LYS A 155 -13.59 -5.49 2.59
CA LYS A 155 -14.16 -4.67 1.51
C LYS A 155 -13.17 -3.58 1.14
N ILE A 156 -13.49 -2.78 0.12
CA ILE A 156 -12.61 -1.69 -0.32
C ILE A 156 -12.33 -0.68 0.80
N GLU A 157 -13.34 -0.37 1.61
CA GLU A 157 -13.17 0.56 2.73
C GLU A 157 -12.24 -0.01 3.81
N ASP A 158 -12.29 -1.32 4.05
CA ASP A 158 -11.39 -1.97 5.02
C ASP A 158 -9.94 -1.90 4.54
N THR A 159 -9.68 -2.28 3.27
CA THR A 159 -8.33 -2.32 2.72
C THR A 159 -7.72 -0.92 2.59
N VAL A 160 -8.50 0.07 2.14
CA VAL A 160 -8.04 1.46 2.05
C VAL A 160 -7.74 2.03 3.44
N ALA A 161 -8.61 1.81 4.43
CA ALA A 161 -8.39 2.27 5.80
C ALA A 161 -7.10 1.66 6.39
N ASP A 162 -6.80 0.43 6.01
CA ASP A 162 -5.65 -0.37 6.42
C ASP A 162 -4.40 -0.13 5.53
N ASN A 163 -4.32 1.04 4.89
CA ASN A 163 -3.20 1.46 4.04
C ASN A 163 -2.94 0.51 2.84
N GLY A 164 -4.00 -0.02 2.22
CA GLY A 164 -3.91 -1.01 1.15
C GLY A 164 -3.28 -2.33 1.63
N SER A 165 -3.45 -2.66 2.91
CA SER A 165 -2.82 -3.80 3.60
C SER A 165 -1.28 -3.85 3.49
N SER A 166 -0.63 -2.77 3.08
CA SER A 166 0.83 -2.73 2.89
C SER A 166 1.57 -2.88 4.21
N ALA A 167 2.58 -3.73 4.25
CA ALA A 167 3.40 -3.97 5.44
C ALA A 167 4.89 -3.78 5.16
N ARG A 168 5.47 -4.45 4.16
CA ARG A 168 6.89 -4.33 3.80
C ARG A 168 7.05 -4.33 2.27
N VAL A 169 8.14 -3.75 1.80
CA VAL A 169 8.57 -3.81 0.40
C VAL A 169 10.03 -4.23 0.37
N LEU A 170 10.33 -5.28 -0.38
CA LEU A 170 11.68 -5.73 -0.66
C LEU A 170 12.09 -5.19 -2.02
N GLN A 171 12.99 -4.21 -2.02
CA GLN A 171 13.49 -3.54 -3.21
C GLN A 171 14.86 -4.10 -3.58
N PRO A 172 15.03 -4.71 -4.77
CA PRO A 172 16.34 -5.16 -5.23
C PRO A 172 17.22 -3.97 -5.63
N ALA A 173 18.51 -4.22 -5.75
CA ALA A 173 19.41 -3.28 -6.39
C ALA A 173 18.94 -2.94 -7.82
N PRO A 174 19.24 -1.75 -8.36
CA PRO A 174 18.78 -1.32 -9.68
C PRO A 174 19.15 -2.34 -10.76
N ALA A 175 18.15 -2.86 -11.47
CA ALA A 175 18.36 -3.86 -12.51
C ALA A 175 18.20 -3.32 -13.94
N ILE A 176 17.44 -2.26 -14.16
CA ILE A 176 17.12 -1.74 -15.51
C ILE A 176 17.06 -0.21 -15.47
N SER A 177 17.84 0.46 -16.35
CA SER A 177 17.78 1.92 -16.46
C SER A 177 16.47 2.38 -17.14
N ALA A 178 16.03 3.60 -16.85
CA ALA A 178 14.85 4.21 -17.48
C ALA A 178 15.00 4.34 -19.04
N ALA A 179 16.22 4.32 -19.56
CA ALA A 179 16.48 4.30 -20.99
C ALA A 179 15.99 3.02 -21.69
N ASP A 180 15.86 1.91 -20.94
CA ASP A 180 15.38 0.62 -21.46
C ASP A 180 13.86 0.40 -21.27
N THR A 181 13.11 1.47 -21.00
CA THR A 181 11.63 1.39 -20.80
C THR A 181 10.86 0.84 -22.00
N SER A 182 11.48 0.69 -23.16
CA SER A 182 10.88 -0.03 -24.30
C SER A 182 10.50 -1.47 -23.95
N ALA A 183 11.28 -2.14 -23.09
CA ALA A 183 11.00 -3.49 -22.59
C ALA A 183 9.80 -3.52 -21.63
N VAL A 184 9.63 -2.50 -20.80
CA VAL A 184 8.47 -2.33 -19.90
C VAL A 184 7.20 -2.08 -20.71
N LYS A 185 7.27 -1.28 -21.79
CA LYS A 185 6.14 -1.03 -22.70
C LYS A 185 5.69 -2.28 -23.46
N SER A 186 6.58 -3.24 -23.71
CA SER A 186 6.27 -4.50 -24.40
C SER A 186 5.79 -5.62 -23.47
N GLY A 187 5.77 -5.40 -22.15
CA GLY A 187 5.38 -6.42 -21.16
C GLY A 187 6.37 -7.59 -21.05
N LEU A 188 7.56 -7.48 -21.63
CA LEU A 188 8.59 -8.52 -21.65
C LEU A 188 9.73 -8.15 -20.68
N VAL A 189 9.46 -8.25 -19.37
CA VAL A 189 10.52 -8.25 -18.35
C VAL A 189 10.68 -9.69 -17.86
N ARG A 190 11.79 -10.34 -18.21
CA ARG A 190 12.16 -11.64 -17.65
C ARG A 190 12.99 -11.40 -16.39
N LEU A 191 12.47 -11.84 -15.28
CA LEU A 191 13.12 -11.74 -13.98
C LEU A 191 13.30 -13.15 -13.42
N ASP A 192 14.53 -13.49 -13.10
CA ASP A 192 14.86 -14.76 -12.44
C ASP A 192 14.92 -14.52 -10.93
N PHE A 193 13.90 -14.98 -10.21
CA PHE A 193 13.87 -14.94 -8.75
C PHE A 193 14.27 -16.28 -8.16
N ARG A 194 15.00 -16.26 -7.05
CA ARG A 194 15.20 -17.41 -6.18
C ARG A 194 14.57 -17.11 -4.82
N ILE A 195 13.53 -17.87 -4.49
CA ILE A 195 12.97 -17.88 -3.14
C ILE A 195 13.63 -19.04 -2.41
N SER A 196 14.36 -18.73 -1.34
CA SER A 196 14.90 -19.75 -0.43
C SER A 196 14.05 -19.72 0.83
N ALA A 197 13.29 -20.79 1.09
CA ALA A 197 12.72 -21.01 2.41
C ALA A 197 13.84 -21.48 3.34
N VAL A 198 14.00 -20.81 4.48
CA VAL A 198 14.89 -21.21 5.57
C VAL A 198 14.09 -21.95 6.61
#